data_b91730c4cc5b64dc246e1ea6fd4bbc3a
#
_entry.id   b91730c4cc5b64dc246e1ea6fd4bbc3a
#
_cell.length_a   1.000
_cell.length_b   1.000
_cell.length_c   1.000
_cell.angle_alpha   90.00
_cell.angle_beta   90.00
_cell.angle_gamma   90.00
#
_symmetry.space_group_name_H-M   'P 1'
#
loop_
_entity.id
_entity.type
_entity.pdbx_description
1 polymer ?
#
loop_
_entity_poly.entity_id
_entity_poly.type
_entity_poly.pdbx_seq_one_letter_code
_entity_poly.pdbx_strand_id
1 'polypeptide(L)'
;MTERATEIGHAGGELRLPEGVTLYQGTPNGARRAVGIVVASFNGGITTRLVEAALAELEELGVARENVEIMRVPGAFELPLGAMALARTRRFSCVLALGCVIRGDTPHFEFVASEAASGLQLAGLETGIPVAFGVLTCDTLEQAEARAGGEHGNKGAEAARSGLEMADVFARLRASVPR
;
A
#
# COMPACT_ATOMS: atom_id res chain seq x y z
N MET A 1 -20.19 8.39 19.84
CA MET A 1 -19.20 9.47 19.61
C MET A 1 -18.01 9.03 18.77
N THR A 2 -18.01 7.82 18.19
CA THR A 2 -16.87 7.21 17.48
C THR A 2 -16.90 7.42 15.97
N GLU A 3 -18.05 7.65 15.35
CA GLU A 3 -18.18 7.81 13.88
C GLU A 3 -17.54 9.08 13.32
N ARG A 4 -17.60 10.20 14.04
CA ARG A 4 -17.03 11.48 13.56
C ARG A 4 -15.51 11.52 13.48
N ALA A 5 -14.80 10.75 14.31
CA ALA A 5 -13.33 10.75 14.31
C ALA A 5 -12.75 9.97 13.12
N THR A 6 -13.48 8.97 12.60
CA THR A 6 -13.03 8.15 11.47
C THR A 6 -13.20 8.88 10.13
N GLU A 7 -14.30 9.63 9.98
CA GLU A 7 -14.55 10.43 8.76
C GLU A 7 -13.57 11.61 8.60
N ILE A 8 -13.18 12.25 9.70
CA ILE A 8 -12.25 13.40 9.66
C ILE A 8 -10.83 12.95 9.28
N GLY A 9 -10.41 11.74 9.67
CA GLY A 9 -9.06 11.21 9.39
C GLY A 9 -8.79 10.91 7.91
N HIS A 10 -9.83 10.66 7.11
CA HIS A 10 -9.72 10.30 5.69
C HIS A 10 -10.18 11.41 4.74
N ALA A 11 -10.76 12.50 5.26
CA ALA A 11 -11.17 13.63 4.44
C ALA A 11 -9.94 14.47 4.05
N GLY A 12 -9.62 14.54 2.76
CA GLY A 12 -8.63 15.47 2.23
C GLY A 12 -9.07 16.91 2.48
N GLY A 13 -8.19 17.73 3.06
CA GLY A 13 -8.42 19.17 3.20
C GLY A 13 -8.38 19.88 1.84
N GLU A 14 -9.21 20.91 1.67
CA GLU A 14 -9.14 21.80 0.50
C GLU A 14 -7.93 22.74 0.62
N LEU A 15 -6.98 22.65 -0.33
CA LEU A 15 -5.84 23.56 -0.39
C LEU A 15 -6.21 24.80 -1.20
N ARG A 16 -6.16 25.97 -0.57
CA ARG A 16 -6.25 27.27 -1.25
C ARG A 16 -4.86 27.79 -1.55
N LEU A 17 -4.48 27.75 -2.83
CA LEU A 17 -3.14 28.12 -3.26
C LEU A 17 -3.13 29.54 -3.86
N PRO A 18 -2.08 30.34 -3.58
CA PRO A 18 -1.84 31.59 -4.26
C PRO A 18 -1.59 31.37 -5.76
N GLU A 19 -1.83 32.43 -6.56
CA GLU A 19 -1.51 32.41 -7.98
C GLU A 19 -0.01 32.12 -8.23
N GLY A 20 0.28 31.28 -9.22
CA GLY A 20 1.65 30.90 -9.58
C GLY A 20 2.22 29.71 -8.80
N VAL A 21 1.52 29.20 -7.78
CA VAL A 21 1.94 27.98 -7.05
C VAL A 21 1.48 26.73 -7.83
N THR A 22 2.39 25.81 -8.11
CA THR A 22 2.09 24.54 -8.76
C THR A 22 1.81 23.45 -7.72
N LEU A 23 0.65 22.78 -7.83
CA LEU A 23 0.29 21.62 -7.02
C LEU A 23 0.45 20.34 -7.85
N TYR A 24 1.23 19.39 -7.34
CA TYR A 24 1.23 18.02 -7.82
C TYR A 24 0.34 17.17 -6.93
N GLN A 25 -0.85 16.88 -7.39
CA GLN A 25 -1.82 16.00 -6.73
C GLN A 25 -2.14 14.84 -7.67
N GLY A 26 -2.04 13.62 -7.15
CA GLY A 26 -2.37 12.40 -7.87
C GLY A 26 -3.84 12.05 -7.79
N THR A 27 -4.22 11.16 -8.66
CA THR A 27 -5.49 10.43 -8.60
C THR A 27 -5.20 8.94 -8.71
N PRO A 28 -5.96 8.07 -8.03
CA PRO A 28 -5.75 6.63 -8.11
C PRO A 28 -6.22 6.08 -9.48
N ASN A 29 -5.46 6.36 -10.53
CA ASN A 29 -5.75 5.95 -11.89
C ASN A 29 -4.82 4.80 -12.33
N GLY A 30 -5.39 3.64 -12.62
CA GLY A 30 -4.69 2.43 -13.01
C GLY A 30 -4.45 2.26 -14.51
N ALA A 31 -5.03 3.13 -15.36
CA ALA A 31 -4.89 3.00 -16.81
C ALA A 31 -3.42 2.99 -17.26
N ARG A 32 -3.02 1.94 -18.00
CA ARG A 32 -1.65 1.74 -18.49
C ARG A 32 -0.58 1.58 -17.40
N ARG A 33 -0.98 1.23 -16.17
CA ARG A 33 -0.05 1.00 -15.06
C ARG A 33 0.12 -0.49 -14.81
N ALA A 34 1.33 -0.90 -14.45
CA ALA A 34 1.62 -2.21 -13.91
C ALA A 34 1.87 -2.09 -12.40
N VAL A 35 1.39 -3.06 -11.64
CA VAL A 35 1.45 -3.09 -10.18
C VAL A 35 2.07 -4.40 -9.72
N GLY A 36 3.09 -4.30 -8.87
CA GLY A 36 3.64 -5.45 -8.15
C GLY A 36 2.98 -5.58 -6.78
N ILE A 37 2.66 -6.80 -6.37
CA ILE A 37 2.16 -7.08 -5.02
C ILE A 37 3.14 -8.04 -4.36
N VAL A 38 3.66 -7.70 -3.19
CA VAL A 38 4.35 -8.65 -2.31
C VAL A 38 3.44 -8.97 -1.13
N VAL A 39 3.22 -10.25 -0.85
CA VAL A 39 2.28 -10.70 0.19
C VAL A 39 2.89 -11.76 1.10
N ALA A 40 2.71 -11.60 2.42
CA ALA A 40 3.14 -12.57 3.42
C ALA A 40 2.20 -13.78 3.46
N SER A 41 2.79 -14.98 3.58
CA SER A 41 2.04 -16.24 3.76
C SER A 41 1.51 -16.40 5.18
N PHE A 42 2.25 -15.90 6.17
CA PHE A 42 1.85 -15.96 7.57
C PHE A 42 0.56 -15.16 7.82
N ASN A 43 -0.32 -15.64 8.70
CA ASN A 43 -1.68 -15.12 8.88
C ASN A 43 -2.50 -15.12 7.58
N GLY A 44 -2.41 -16.24 6.83
CA GLY A 44 -2.97 -16.39 5.49
C GLY A 44 -4.45 -16.09 5.34
N GLY A 45 -5.27 -16.35 6.35
CA GLY A 45 -6.69 -15.99 6.36
C GLY A 45 -6.94 -14.49 6.24
N ILE A 46 -6.07 -13.67 6.83
CA ILE A 46 -6.13 -12.20 6.74
C ILE A 46 -5.47 -11.71 5.45
N THR A 47 -4.25 -12.18 5.15
CA THR A 47 -3.49 -11.68 3.98
C THR A 47 -4.19 -12.01 2.66
N THR A 48 -4.89 -13.14 2.55
CA THR A 48 -5.73 -13.45 1.39
C THR A 48 -6.83 -12.42 1.18
N ARG A 49 -7.56 -12.05 2.24
CA ARG A 49 -8.59 -11.01 2.17
C ARG A 49 -8.03 -9.64 1.78
N LEU A 50 -6.80 -9.32 2.19
CA LEU A 50 -6.12 -8.09 1.76
C LEU A 50 -5.79 -8.13 0.26
N VAL A 51 -5.28 -9.26 -0.25
CA VAL A 51 -4.97 -9.43 -1.67
C VAL A 51 -6.24 -9.35 -2.52
N GLU A 52 -7.29 -10.07 -2.14
CA GLU A 52 -8.56 -10.07 -2.89
C GLU A 52 -9.14 -8.65 -3.01
N ALA A 53 -9.14 -7.90 -1.91
CA ALA A 53 -9.62 -6.53 -1.93
C ALA A 53 -8.69 -5.58 -2.72
N ALA A 54 -7.38 -5.78 -2.64
CA ALA A 54 -6.43 -5.01 -3.46
C ALA A 54 -6.63 -5.28 -4.95
N LEU A 55 -6.83 -6.53 -5.35
CA LEU A 55 -7.09 -6.90 -6.75
C LEU A 55 -8.41 -6.32 -7.27
N ALA A 56 -9.49 -6.41 -6.47
CA ALA A 56 -10.77 -5.81 -6.83
C ALA A 56 -10.65 -4.29 -7.00
N GLU A 57 -9.96 -3.61 -6.08
CA GLU A 57 -9.74 -2.17 -6.15
C GLU A 57 -8.89 -1.76 -7.36
N LEU A 58 -7.81 -2.52 -7.66
CA LEU A 58 -6.97 -2.26 -8.83
C LEU A 58 -7.78 -2.39 -10.13
N GLU A 59 -8.64 -3.40 -10.24
CA GLU A 59 -9.52 -3.61 -11.40
C GLU A 59 -10.52 -2.45 -11.55
N GLU A 60 -11.17 -2.03 -10.45
CA GLU A 60 -12.09 -0.90 -10.43
C GLU A 60 -11.41 0.41 -10.86
N LEU A 61 -10.17 0.61 -10.46
CA LEU A 61 -9.35 1.76 -10.82
C LEU A 61 -8.72 1.66 -12.22
N GLY A 62 -8.97 0.58 -12.97
CA GLY A 62 -8.60 0.42 -14.37
C GLY A 62 -7.23 -0.22 -14.62
N VAL A 63 -6.65 -0.92 -13.65
CA VAL A 63 -5.46 -1.76 -13.89
C VAL A 63 -5.88 -3.05 -14.57
N ALA A 64 -5.31 -3.36 -15.74
CA ALA A 64 -5.55 -4.61 -16.41
C ALA A 64 -4.94 -5.79 -15.63
N ARG A 65 -5.63 -6.92 -15.54
CA ARG A 65 -5.20 -8.08 -14.73
C ARG A 65 -3.84 -8.61 -15.12
N GLU A 66 -3.52 -8.61 -16.40
CA GLU A 66 -2.22 -9.01 -16.95
C GLU A 66 -1.06 -8.09 -16.55
N ASN A 67 -1.36 -6.91 -16.01
CA ASN A 67 -0.39 -5.95 -15.51
C ASN A 67 -0.19 -6.05 -14.00
N VAL A 68 -0.75 -7.07 -13.34
CA VAL A 68 -0.55 -7.32 -11.90
C VAL A 68 0.30 -8.58 -11.71
N GLU A 69 1.40 -8.46 -10.99
CA GLU A 69 2.23 -9.60 -10.60
C GLU A 69 2.27 -9.72 -9.08
N ILE A 70 2.15 -10.96 -8.57
CA ILE A 70 2.14 -11.24 -7.14
C ILE A 70 3.35 -12.09 -6.77
N MET A 71 4.12 -11.60 -5.79
CA MET A 71 5.21 -12.33 -5.15
C MET A 71 4.78 -12.73 -3.73
N ARG A 72 4.81 -14.03 -3.44
CA ARG A 72 4.49 -14.53 -2.11
C ARG A 72 5.78 -14.77 -1.32
N VAL A 73 5.84 -14.25 -0.09
CA VAL A 73 6.98 -14.38 0.83
C VAL A 73 6.52 -15.04 2.15
N PRO A 74 7.45 -15.62 2.95
CA PRO A 74 7.07 -16.35 4.17
C PRO A 74 6.30 -15.50 5.19
N GLY A 75 6.82 -14.35 5.56
CA GLY A 75 6.25 -13.51 6.60
C GLY A 75 6.39 -12.01 6.32
N ALA A 76 5.94 -11.21 7.27
CA ALA A 76 6.03 -9.76 7.16
C ALA A 76 7.47 -9.25 7.16
N PHE A 77 8.39 -9.96 7.81
CA PHE A 77 9.81 -9.61 7.86
C PHE A 77 10.49 -9.67 6.49
N GLU A 78 10.01 -10.54 5.58
CA GLU A 78 10.55 -10.69 4.22
C GLU A 78 9.89 -9.75 3.20
N LEU A 79 8.80 -9.04 3.56
CA LEU A 79 8.12 -8.09 2.66
C LEU A 79 9.07 -7.01 2.12
N PRO A 80 9.95 -6.39 2.92
CA PRO A 80 10.87 -5.38 2.41
C PRO A 80 11.78 -5.87 1.30
N LEU A 81 12.34 -7.08 1.46
CA LEU A 81 13.21 -7.67 0.44
C LEU A 81 12.45 -7.96 -0.85
N GLY A 82 11.23 -8.50 -0.74
CA GLY A 82 10.35 -8.76 -1.89
C GLY A 82 9.93 -7.46 -2.58
N ALA A 83 9.55 -6.43 -1.83
CA ALA A 83 9.20 -5.12 -2.37
C ALA A 83 10.38 -4.47 -3.09
N MET A 84 11.56 -4.50 -2.49
CA MET A 84 12.80 -4.00 -3.10
C MET A 84 13.10 -4.71 -4.41
N ALA A 85 12.98 -6.04 -4.43
CA ALA A 85 13.23 -6.83 -5.64
C ALA A 85 12.27 -6.46 -6.78
N LEU A 86 10.96 -6.36 -6.50
CA LEU A 86 9.95 -5.92 -7.47
C LEU A 86 10.23 -4.49 -7.96
N ALA A 87 10.47 -3.55 -7.06
CA ALA A 87 10.71 -2.15 -7.38
C ALA A 87 11.98 -1.94 -8.25
N ARG A 88 13.05 -2.69 -7.98
CA ARG A 88 14.30 -2.63 -8.77
C ARG A 88 14.15 -3.12 -10.20
N THR A 89 13.13 -3.90 -10.52
CA THR A 89 12.85 -4.29 -11.92
C THR A 89 12.44 -3.09 -12.78
N ARG A 90 11.97 -2.00 -12.18
CA ARG A 90 11.43 -0.82 -12.87
C ARG A 90 10.22 -1.10 -13.78
N ARG A 91 9.64 -2.29 -13.71
CA ARG A 91 8.46 -2.67 -14.50
C ARG A 91 7.15 -2.15 -13.91
N PHE A 92 7.12 -1.90 -12.62
CA PHE A 92 5.92 -1.52 -11.89
C PHE A 92 5.87 -0.01 -11.60
N SER A 93 4.68 0.55 -11.70
CA SER A 93 4.41 1.95 -11.34
C SER A 93 4.39 2.14 -9.81
N CYS A 94 3.99 1.11 -9.09
CA CYS A 94 4.04 1.00 -7.63
C CYS A 94 4.11 -0.46 -7.20
N VAL A 95 4.48 -0.69 -5.93
CA VAL A 95 4.47 -2.00 -5.27
C VAL A 95 3.56 -1.91 -4.05
N LEU A 96 2.66 -2.89 -3.89
CA LEU A 96 1.84 -3.04 -2.69
C LEU A 96 2.48 -4.10 -1.79
N ALA A 97 2.68 -3.80 -0.52
CA ALA A 97 3.17 -4.75 0.46
C ALA A 97 2.04 -5.12 1.42
N LEU A 98 1.59 -6.38 1.38
CA LEU A 98 0.44 -6.87 2.10
C LEU A 98 0.86 -7.90 3.14
N GLY A 99 0.51 -7.68 4.40
CA GLY A 99 0.88 -8.56 5.50
C GLY A 99 0.01 -8.36 6.72
N CYS A 100 0.20 -9.22 7.71
CA CYS A 100 -0.49 -9.10 8.98
C CYS A 100 0.40 -9.62 10.10
N VAL A 101 0.67 -8.77 11.09
CA VAL A 101 1.40 -9.10 12.31
C VAL A 101 0.43 -8.94 13.48
N ILE A 102 0.20 -10.03 14.19
CA ILE A 102 -0.66 -10.05 15.39
C ILE A 102 0.23 -10.29 16.60
N ARG A 103 0.00 -9.51 17.66
CA ARG A 103 0.77 -9.59 18.90
C ARG A 103 0.62 -10.98 19.54
N GLY A 104 1.76 -11.61 19.80
CA GLY A 104 1.87 -12.82 20.61
C GLY A 104 2.37 -12.53 22.02
N ASP A 105 2.79 -13.57 22.73
CA ASP A 105 3.21 -13.50 24.13
C ASP A 105 4.59 -12.88 24.34
N THR A 106 5.33 -12.63 23.28
CA THR A 106 6.72 -12.13 23.34
C THR A 106 6.86 -10.81 22.58
N PRO A 107 7.95 -10.04 22.82
CA PRO A 107 8.24 -8.81 22.08
C PRO A 107 8.51 -9.00 20.58
N HIS A 108 8.52 -10.23 20.07
CA HIS A 108 8.80 -10.55 18.65
C HIS A 108 7.93 -9.72 17.68
N PHE A 109 6.67 -9.49 18.05
CA PHE A 109 5.74 -8.64 17.30
C PHE A 109 6.34 -7.26 16.95
N GLU A 110 6.94 -6.61 17.94
CA GLU A 110 7.45 -5.23 17.79
C GLU A 110 8.62 -5.17 16.79
N PHE A 111 9.52 -6.14 16.87
CA PHE A 111 10.65 -6.22 15.93
C PHE A 111 10.17 -6.50 14.50
N VAL A 112 9.27 -7.47 14.31
CA VAL A 112 8.76 -7.80 12.97
C VAL A 112 8.00 -6.62 12.37
N ALA A 113 7.13 -5.98 13.14
CA ALA A 113 6.32 -4.85 12.66
C ALA A 113 7.19 -3.63 12.33
N SER A 114 8.14 -3.28 13.21
CA SER A 114 9.06 -2.16 13.03
C SER A 114 9.95 -2.33 11.81
N GLU A 115 10.59 -3.50 11.67
CA GLU A 115 11.50 -3.75 10.56
C GLU A 115 10.77 -3.90 9.23
N ALA A 116 9.55 -4.46 9.21
CA ALA A 116 8.72 -4.46 8.01
C ALA A 116 8.40 -3.03 7.57
N ALA A 117 7.98 -2.16 8.48
CA ALA A 117 7.65 -0.77 8.15
C ALA A 117 8.88 0.01 7.67
N SER A 118 9.99 -0.05 8.42
CA SER A 118 11.24 0.64 8.09
C SER A 118 11.81 0.18 6.74
N GLY A 119 11.85 -1.15 6.52
CA GLY A 119 12.40 -1.70 5.30
C GLY A 119 11.55 -1.44 4.07
N LEU A 120 10.22 -1.43 4.19
CA LEU A 120 9.31 -1.07 3.08
C LEU A 120 9.44 0.40 2.71
N GLN A 121 9.55 1.30 3.68
CA GLN A 121 9.83 2.69 3.41
C GLN A 121 11.18 2.87 2.72
N LEU A 122 12.23 2.18 3.18
CA LEU A 122 13.54 2.21 2.56
C LEU A 122 13.50 1.72 1.10
N ALA A 123 12.75 0.64 0.82
CA ALA A 123 12.57 0.14 -0.55
C ALA A 123 12.00 1.21 -1.49
N GLY A 124 11.01 1.97 -1.02
CA GLY A 124 10.45 3.09 -1.78
C GLY A 124 11.45 4.23 -1.99
N LEU A 125 12.14 4.64 -0.92
CA LEU A 125 13.10 5.75 -0.96
C LEU A 125 14.31 5.44 -1.87
N GLU A 126 14.90 4.25 -1.76
CA GLU A 126 16.06 3.87 -2.58
C GLU A 126 15.74 3.67 -4.06
N THR A 127 14.55 3.18 -4.36
CA THR A 127 14.18 2.87 -5.74
C THR A 127 13.47 4.01 -6.45
N GLY A 128 12.86 4.92 -5.70
CA GLY A 128 11.98 5.96 -6.23
C GLY A 128 10.68 5.39 -6.82
N ILE A 129 10.34 4.14 -6.49
CA ILE A 129 9.06 3.50 -6.83
C ILE A 129 8.18 3.53 -5.59
N PRO A 130 6.95 4.04 -5.66
CA PRO A 130 6.03 4.01 -4.53
C PRO A 130 5.84 2.59 -3.97
N VAL A 131 6.05 2.41 -2.68
CA VAL A 131 5.75 1.18 -1.96
C VAL A 131 4.63 1.47 -0.98
N ALA A 132 3.44 0.94 -1.24
CA ALA A 132 2.28 1.15 -0.40
C ALA A 132 2.25 0.14 0.75
N PHE A 133 2.06 0.64 1.97
CA PHE A 133 2.07 -0.13 3.20
C PHE A 133 0.67 -0.67 3.53
N GLY A 134 0.42 -1.92 3.20
CA GLY A 134 -0.79 -2.67 3.54
C GLY A 134 -0.53 -3.76 4.60
N VAL A 135 0.36 -3.49 5.55
CA VAL A 135 0.70 -4.42 6.63
C VAL A 135 -0.10 -4.07 7.88
N LEU A 136 -0.96 -4.97 8.30
CA LEU A 136 -1.69 -4.84 9.56
C LEU A 136 -0.78 -5.16 10.75
N THR A 137 -0.83 -4.32 11.77
CA THR A 137 -0.14 -4.51 13.05
C THR A 137 -1.19 -4.38 14.15
N CYS A 138 -1.66 -5.53 14.67
CA CYS A 138 -2.82 -5.62 15.54
C CYS A 138 -2.49 -6.36 16.83
N ASP A 139 -3.14 -5.99 17.92
CA ASP A 139 -3.00 -6.72 19.18
C ASP A 139 -3.80 -8.02 19.15
N THR A 140 -4.91 -8.07 18.40
CA THR A 140 -5.79 -9.24 18.32
C THR A 140 -6.20 -9.60 16.90
N LEU A 141 -6.68 -10.83 16.70
CA LEU A 141 -7.20 -11.30 15.42
C LEU A 141 -8.44 -10.49 14.99
N GLU A 142 -9.32 -10.15 15.94
CA GLU A 142 -10.54 -9.38 15.68
C GLU A 142 -10.20 -7.99 15.11
N GLN A 143 -9.14 -7.35 15.63
CA GLN A 143 -8.66 -6.09 15.08
C GLN A 143 -8.16 -6.22 13.65
N ALA A 144 -7.51 -7.35 13.31
CA ALA A 144 -7.06 -7.62 11.96
C ALA A 144 -8.24 -7.89 11.02
N GLU A 145 -9.22 -8.68 11.45
CA GLU A 145 -10.44 -8.96 10.68
C GLU A 145 -11.23 -7.68 10.39
N ALA A 146 -11.37 -6.79 11.37
CA ALA A 146 -12.05 -5.52 11.23
C ALA A 146 -11.41 -4.63 10.12
N ARG A 147 -10.11 -4.80 9.84
CA ARG A 147 -9.33 -4.04 8.86
C ARG A 147 -9.05 -4.79 7.55
N ALA A 148 -9.49 -6.03 7.47
CA ALA A 148 -9.42 -6.87 6.28
C ALA A 148 -10.82 -7.11 5.66
N GLY A 149 -11.66 -6.08 5.62
CA GLY A 149 -13.01 -6.10 5.08
C GLY A 149 -14.12 -6.17 6.15
N GLY A 150 -13.81 -5.84 7.39
CA GLY A 150 -14.79 -5.64 8.47
C GLY A 150 -15.17 -4.16 8.63
N GLU A 151 -15.51 -3.77 9.85
CA GLU A 151 -16.03 -2.42 10.19
C GLU A 151 -15.07 -1.25 9.90
N HIS A 152 -13.78 -1.53 9.78
CA HIS A 152 -12.74 -0.55 9.47
C HIS A 152 -12.24 -0.64 8.02
N GLY A 153 -13.06 -1.17 7.12
CA GLY A 153 -12.73 -1.28 5.70
C GLY A 153 -11.68 -2.34 5.38
N ASN A 154 -10.96 -2.17 4.29
CA ASN A 154 -9.91 -3.11 3.87
C ASN A 154 -8.61 -2.39 3.52
N LYS A 155 -7.57 -2.64 4.31
CA LYS A 155 -6.25 -2.01 4.12
C LYS A 155 -5.51 -2.47 2.86
N GLY A 156 -5.92 -3.58 2.25
CA GLY A 156 -5.44 -3.97 0.93
C GLY A 156 -5.95 -3.05 -0.18
N ALA A 157 -7.24 -2.73 -0.17
CA ALA A 157 -7.84 -1.77 -1.10
C ALA A 157 -7.26 -0.35 -0.90
N GLU A 158 -7.11 0.08 0.35
CA GLU A 158 -6.50 1.38 0.66
C GLU A 158 -5.05 1.46 0.16
N ALA A 159 -4.26 0.39 0.31
CA ALA A 159 -2.90 0.32 -0.22
C ALA A 159 -2.88 0.42 -1.75
N ALA A 160 -3.84 -0.20 -2.44
CA ALA A 160 -3.97 -0.10 -3.90
C ALA A 160 -4.23 1.35 -4.35
N ARG A 161 -5.18 2.05 -3.71
CA ARG A 161 -5.44 3.47 -3.96
C ARG A 161 -4.21 4.32 -3.74
N SER A 162 -3.58 4.20 -2.57
CA SER A 162 -2.40 5.00 -2.21
C SER A 162 -1.22 4.76 -3.15
N GLY A 163 -1.00 3.51 -3.55
CA GLY A 163 0.05 3.15 -4.51
C GLY A 163 -0.16 3.80 -5.87
N LEU A 164 -1.38 3.73 -6.42
CA LEU A 164 -1.72 4.34 -7.71
C LEU A 164 -1.71 5.87 -7.64
N GLU A 165 -2.19 6.45 -6.55
CA GLU A 165 -2.17 7.90 -6.35
C GLU A 165 -0.74 8.44 -6.33
N MET A 166 0.17 7.81 -5.59
CA MET A 166 1.58 8.19 -5.56
C MET A 166 2.27 7.97 -6.92
N ALA A 167 1.92 6.90 -7.63
CA ALA A 167 2.42 6.68 -8.99
C ALA A 167 1.98 7.79 -9.96
N ASP A 168 0.77 8.32 -9.78
CA ASP A 168 0.25 9.43 -10.59
C ASP A 168 0.94 10.76 -10.25
N VAL A 169 1.15 11.07 -8.95
CA VAL A 169 1.96 12.24 -8.53
C VAL A 169 3.32 12.23 -9.21
N PHE A 170 4.03 11.10 -9.17
CA PHE A 170 5.35 10.98 -9.75
C PHE A 170 5.33 11.07 -11.28
N ALA A 171 4.28 10.57 -11.94
CA ALA A 171 4.13 10.72 -13.38
C ALA A 171 3.93 12.19 -13.79
N ARG A 172 3.08 12.91 -13.06
CA ARG A 172 2.85 14.36 -13.28
C ARG A 172 4.12 15.18 -13.04
N LEU A 173 4.83 14.90 -11.94
CA LEU A 173 6.10 15.56 -11.63
C LEU A 173 7.12 15.35 -12.75
N ARG A 174 7.30 14.10 -13.24
CA ARG A 174 8.22 13.81 -14.35
C ARG A 174 7.81 14.48 -15.66
N ALA A 175 6.52 14.59 -15.94
CA ALA A 175 6.02 15.23 -17.15
C ALA A 175 6.24 16.75 -17.15
N SER A 176 6.41 17.39 -15.99
CA SER A 176 6.64 18.83 -15.87
C SER A 176 8.12 19.24 -16.01
N VAL A 177 9.06 18.27 -16.02
CA VAL A 177 10.50 18.57 -16.22
C VAL A 177 10.77 18.67 -17.71
N PRO A 178 11.27 19.83 -18.23
CA PRO A 178 11.70 19.96 -19.62
C PRO A 178 12.78 18.92 -19.94
N ARG A 179 12.68 18.30 -21.12
CA ARG A 179 13.70 17.39 -21.63
C ARG A 179 14.92 18.15 -22.12
#